data_52cac33c1e6e748bfddadae9160fece6
#
_entry.id   52cac33c1e6e748bfddadae9160fece6
#
_cell.length_a   1.000
_cell.length_b   1.000
_cell.length_c   1.000
_cell.angle_alpha   90.00
_cell.angle_beta   90.00
_cell.angle_gamma   90.00
#
_symmetry.space_group_name_H-M   'P 1'
#
loop_
_entity.id
_entity.type
_entity.pdbx_description
1 polymer ?
#
loop_
_entity_poly.entity_id
_entity_poly.type
_entity_poly.pdbx_seq_one_letter_code
_entity_poly.pdbx_strand_id
1 'polypeptide(L)'
;MLLKVNREVDRCKRVMRERVEPHIHQVLAQCTVGAVKNPGEPEMPAAFITRAVSGQVNFQPLAVGEPWGTSWGTTWMRVEGQLPETLPEGRAIELVFNLGWLEWPVGGHIEAMAYRADGTVIKALHPRNHWMPLVSADGVKDRVVNPDGSFVVYVEGAYNPNVPSFTVTELGTKPTGKADERYEFSSIDIAALDQDMFDYWADLDVVTGSLENMNDADPRYWKLAKAMQRSINLWDEKDYNTLALARKALDKVMHNPANASAMTLTAMGHSHIDSAWLWPVRETERKVGRTVSNALALMDIDPDFTYVMSAAQHFAWLEERHPEPVRTR
;
A
#
# COMPACT_ATOMS: atom_id res chain seq x y z
N MET A 1 5.91 -34.04 -11.52
CA MET A 1 4.64 -33.34 -11.59
C MET A 1 4.69 -32.04 -10.79
N LEU A 2 5.25 -32.03 -9.58
CA LEU A 2 5.44 -30.83 -8.71
C LEU A 2 6.18 -29.69 -9.41
N LEU A 3 7.30 -29.96 -10.06
CA LEU A 3 8.07 -28.97 -10.84
C LEU A 3 7.24 -28.26 -11.93
N LYS A 4 6.18 -28.91 -12.42
CA LYS A 4 5.31 -28.33 -13.44
C LYS A 4 4.31 -27.34 -12.86
N VAL A 5 3.80 -27.61 -11.64
CA VAL A 5 2.87 -26.67 -10.97
C VAL A 5 3.61 -25.44 -10.47
N ASN A 6 4.80 -25.57 -9.89
CA ASN A 6 5.62 -24.42 -9.49
C ASN A 6 5.88 -23.49 -10.70
N ARG A 7 6.19 -24.06 -11.87
CA ARG A 7 6.33 -23.25 -13.10
C ARG A 7 5.03 -22.51 -13.51
N GLU A 8 3.88 -23.12 -13.30
CA GLU A 8 2.59 -22.46 -13.58
C GLU A 8 2.27 -21.38 -12.54
N VAL A 9 2.64 -21.57 -11.27
CA VAL A 9 2.56 -20.51 -10.25
C VAL A 9 3.47 -19.33 -10.61
N ASP A 10 4.72 -19.59 -10.97
CA ASP A 10 5.65 -18.55 -11.42
C ASP A 10 5.14 -17.84 -12.68
N ARG A 11 4.53 -18.59 -13.60
CA ARG A 11 3.89 -18.03 -14.78
C ARG A 11 2.69 -17.15 -14.40
N CYS A 12 1.87 -17.58 -13.46
CA CYS A 12 0.73 -16.80 -12.97
C CYS A 12 1.19 -15.48 -12.34
N LYS A 13 2.17 -15.52 -11.45
CA LYS A 13 2.75 -14.31 -10.83
C LYS A 13 3.32 -13.35 -11.89
N ARG A 14 3.93 -13.87 -12.94
CA ARG A 14 4.38 -13.05 -14.06
C ARG A 14 3.21 -12.42 -14.83
N VAL A 15 2.14 -13.20 -15.10
CA VAL A 15 0.91 -12.67 -15.74
C VAL A 15 0.27 -11.60 -14.89
N MET A 16 0.19 -11.80 -13.56
CA MET A 16 -0.30 -10.79 -12.63
C MET A 16 0.49 -9.49 -12.78
N ARG A 17 1.81 -9.54 -12.65
CA ARG A 17 2.67 -8.36 -12.71
C ARG A 17 2.69 -7.67 -14.07
N GLU A 18 2.72 -8.44 -15.17
CA GLU A 18 2.96 -7.89 -16.50
C GLU A 18 1.67 -7.58 -17.28
N ARG A 19 0.54 -8.24 -16.93
CA ARG A 19 -0.68 -8.20 -17.73
C ARG A 19 -1.97 -7.92 -16.96
N VAL A 20 -1.92 -7.88 -15.62
CA VAL A 20 -3.09 -7.59 -14.77
C VAL A 20 -2.85 -6.28 -14.02
N GLU A 21 -1.79 -6.18 -13.23
CA GLU A 21 -1.47 -4.98 -12.44
C GLU A 21 -1.44 -3.68 -13.24
N PRO A 22 -0.87 -3.63 -14.47
CA PRO A 22 -0.87 -2.40 -15.24
C PRO A 22 -2.25 -1.90 -15.67
N HIS A 23 -3.27 -2.75 -15.57
CA HIS A 23 -4.65 -2.40 -15.94
C HIS A 23 -5.56 -2.09 -14.74
N ILE A 24 -5.05 -2.25 -13.50
CA ILE A 24 -5.83 -1.93 -12.29
C ILE A 24 -6.12 -0.43 -12.20
N HIS A 25 -5.15 0.41 -12.56
CA HIS A 25 -5.29 1.85 -12.52
C HIS A 25 -5.10 2.47 -13.90
N GLN A 26 -6.10 3.20 -14.35
CA GLN A 26 -6.00 4.04 -15.55
C GLN A 26 -5.60 5.45 -15.14
N VAL A 27 -4.40 5.87 -15.47
CA VAL A 27 -3.92 7.24 -15.19
C VAL A 27 -4.76 8.26 -15.98
N LEU A 28 -5.25 9.25 -15.26
CA LEU A 28 -6.07 10.36 -15.80
C LEU A 28 -5.29 11.67 -15.84
N ALA A 29 -4.48 11.94 -14.81
CA ALA A 29 -3.64 13.13 -14.71
C ALA A 29 -2.47 12.88 -13.74
N GLN A 30 -1.42 13.70 -13.85
CA GLN A 30 -0.28 13.68 -12.94
C GLN A 30 -0.35 14.85 -11.97
N CYS A 31 0.13 14.64 -10.74
CA CYS A 31 0.26 15.68 -9.73
C CYS A 31 1.61 16.37 -9.81
N THR A 32 1.65 17.62 -9.32
CA THR A 32 2.90 18.29 -9.04
C THR A 32 3.34 18.00 -7.61
N VAL A 33 4.65 17.79 -7.42
CA VAL A 33 5.21 17.42 -6.12
C VAL A 33 6.35 18.35 -5.77
N GLY A 34 6.23 19.00 -4.61
CA GLY A 34 7.32 19.69 -3.96
C GLY A 34 7.79 18.91 -2.74
N ALA A 35 9.08 18.91 -2.44
CA ALA A 35 9.67 18.15 -1.35
C ALA A 35 10.56 18.97 -0.44
N VAL A 36 10.62 18.61 0.84
CA VAL A 36 11.57 19.10 1.84
C VAL A 36 12.18 17.89 2.54
N LYS A 37 13.50 17.75 2.42
CA LYS A 37 14.26 16.65 3.03
C LYS A 37 14.73 17.04 4.42
N ASN A 38 14.40 16.22 5.42
CA ASN A 38 14.91 16.36 6.79
C ASN A 38 15.73 15.12 7.17
N PRO A 39 17.06 15.22 7.22
CA PRO A 39 17.92 14.11 7.63
C PRO A 39 17.97 13.91 9.15
N GLY A 40 17.46 14.85 9.93
CA GLY A 40 17.46 14.83 11.40
C GLY A 40 16.24 14.14 12.02
N GLU A 41 15.97 14.44 13.27
CA GLU A 41 14.79 13.94 13.97
C GLU A 41 13.50 14.43 13.27
N PRO A 42 12.50 13.56 13.10
CA PRO A 42 11.26 13.93 12.45
C PRO A 42 10.47 14.92 13.34
N GLU A 43 10.02 16.00 12.73
CA GLU A 43 9.11 16.94 13.37
C GLU A 43 7.73 16.29 13.57
N MET A 44 7.00 16.70 14.60
CA MET A 44 5.63 16.25 14.81
C MET A 44 4.74 16.64 13.62
N PRO A 45 3.94 15.71 13.06
CA PRO A 45 3.18 15.98 11.83
C PRO A 45 2.31 17.22 11.89
N ALA A 46 1.56 17.42 12.98
CA ALA A 46 0.70 18.59 13.14
C ALA A 46 1.47 19.91 13.11
N ALA A 47 2.65 19.96 13.76
CA ALA A 47 3.50 21.16 13.79
C ALA A 47 4.06 21.46 12.39
N PHE A 48 4.55 20.42 11.68
CA PHE A 48 5.05 20.60 10.32
C PHE A 48 3.96 21.09 9.37
N ILE A 49 2.78 20.45 9.37
CA ILE A 49 1.68 20.81 8.46
C ILE A 49 1.20 22.23 8.73
N THR A 50 1.10 22.64 10.00
CA THR A 50 0.73 24.04 10.36
C THR A 50 1.70 25.04 9.70
N ARG A 51 3.00 24.80 9.78
CA ARG A 51 4.01 25.64 9.13
C ARG A 51 3.93 25.58 7.61
N ALA A 52 3.67 24.38 7.06
CA ALA A 52 3.56 24.21 5.61
C ALA A 52 2.36 24.95 5.02
N VAL A 53 1.20 24.86 5.69
CA VAL A 53 -0.03 25.55 5.27
C VAL A 53 0.11 27.07 5.38
N SER A 54 0.83 27.56 6.41
CA SER A 54 1.09 29.00 6.58
C SER A 54 2.18 29.56 5.66
N GLY A 55 2.72 28.75 4.74
CA GLY A 55 3.74 29.19 3.79
C GLY A 55 5.16 29.34 4.37
N GLN A 56 5.40 28.84 5.58
CA GLN A 56 6.71 28.90 6.25
C GLN A 56 7.68 27.80 5.81
N VAL A 57 7.21 26.86 4.98
CA VAL A 57 8.01 25.75 4.44
C VAL A 57 8.25 25.96 2.95
N ASN A 58 9.50 25.98 2.55
CA ASN A 58 9.89 26.13 1.15
C ASN A 58 10.07 24.74 0.50
N PHE A 59 9.04 24.27 -0.19
CA PHE A 59 9.08 23.01 -0.94
C PHE A 59 9.84 23.23 -2.27
N GLN A 60 10.82 22.39 -2.54
CA GLN A 60 11.54 22.37 -3.81
C GLN A 60 10.86 21.36 -4.75
N PRO A 61 10.73 21.66 -6.05
CA PRO A 61 10.20 20.71 -7.02
C PRO A 61 10.94 19.37 -6.93
N LEU A 62 10.21 18.26 -6.99
CA LEU A 62 10.76 16.90 -7.02
C LEU A 62 10.50 16.32 -8.41
N ALA A 63 11.57 16.10 -9.18
CA ALA A 63 11.45 15.55 -10.52
C ALA A 63 11.51 14.02 -10.53
N VAL A 64 10.92 13.42 -11.56
CA VAL A 64 10.98 11.96 -11.81
C VAL A 64 12.46 11.54 -11.97
N GLY A 65 12.82 10.42 -11.34
CA GLY A 65 14.20 9.90 -11.30
C GLY A 65 15.08 10.53 -10.23
N GLU A 66 14.59 11.53 -9.48
CA GLU A 66 15.37 12.11 -8.38
C GLU A 66 15.26 11.29 -7.10
N PRO A 67 16.37 11.10 -6.37
CA PRO A 67 16.34 10.55 -5.02
C PRO A 67 15.62 11.53 -4.09
N TRP A 68 14.57 11.04 -3.41
CA TRP A 68 13.73 11.92 -2.62
C TRP A 68 14.09 11.99 -1.12
N GLY A 69 15.09 11.24 -0.66
CA GLY A 69 15.49 11.25 0.74
C GLY A 69 16.90 10.75 0.99
N THR A 70 17.21 10.54 2.26
CA THR A 70 18.45 9.94 2.77
C THR A 70 18.10 8.88 3.79
N SER A 71 18.94 7.84 3.92
CA SER A 71 18.72 6.73 4.85
C SER A 71 18.32 7.21 6.26
N TRP A 72 17.21 6.70 6.77
CA TRP A 72 16.56 7.06 8.05
C TRP A 72 16.08 8.51 8.16
N GLY A 73 16.12 9.26 7.06
CA GLY A 73 15.58 10.61 7.00
C GLY A 73 14.06 10.63 6.78
N THR A 74 13.50 11.80 6.97
CA THR A 74 12.10 12.12 6.66
C THR A 74 12.06 13.09 5.48
N THR A 75 11.20 12.83 4.53
CA THR A 75 10.92 13.79 3.46
C THR A 75 9.43 14.12 3.50
N TRP A 76 9.15 15.39 3.66
CA TRP A 76 7.79 15.89 3.49
C TRP A 76 7.56 16.28 2.04
N MET A 77 6.48 15.78 1.47
CA MET A 77 6.05 16.10 0.12
C MET A 77 4.73 16.88 0.20
N ARG A 78 4.64 17.95 -0.59
CA ARG A 78 3.39 18.66 -0.87
C ARG A 78 2.95 18.24 -2.27
N VAL A 79 1.84 17.55 -2.33
CA VAL A 79 1.25 17.00 -3.56
C VAL A 79 0.06 17.85 -3.95
N GLU A 80 0.09 18.44 -5.13
CA GLU A 80 -0.98 19.27 -5.67
C GLU A 80 -1.56 18.63 -6.93
N GLY A 81 -2.86 18.53 -6.97
CA GLY A 81 -3.55 17.95 -8.11
C GLY A 81 -4.84 18.67 -8.45
N GLN A 82 -5.30 18.43 -9.67
CA GLN A 82 -6.57 18.89 -10.20
C GLN A 82 -7.30 17.73 -10.83
N LEU A 83 -8.49 17.40 -10.34
CA LEU A 83 -9.33 16.37 -10.99
C LEU A 83 -9.66 16.81 -12.41
N PRO A 84 -9.64 15.89 -13.40
CA PRO A 84 -10.15 16.16 -14.73
C PRO A 84 -11.63 16.61 -14.70
N GLU A 85 -12.03 17.45 -15.64
CA GLU A 85 -13.42 17.92 -15.77
C GLU A 85 -14.42 16.77 -15.94
N THR A 86 -13.99 15.71 -16.61
CA THR A 86 -14.81 14.50 -16.83
C THR A 86 -14.11 13.31 -16.21
N LEU A 87 -14.79 12.63 -15.30
CA LEU A 87 -14.34 11.40 -14.67
C LEU A 87 -15.08 10.19 -15.25
N PRO A 88 -14.45 9.02 -15.33
CA PRO A 88 -15.13 7.79 -15.73
C PRO A 88 -16.28 7.45 -14.79
N GLU A 89 -17.48 7.26 -15.33
CA GLU A 89 -18.68 6.96 -14.57
C GLU A 89 -18.56 5.58 -13.88
N GLY A 90 -19.02 5.50 -12.64
CA GLY A 90 -19.04 4.25 -11.85
C GLY A 90 -17.67 3.72 -11.42
N ARG A 91 -16.60 4.50 -11.61
CA ARG A 91 -15.24 4.12 -11.19
C ARG A 91 -14.76 5.00 -10.03
N ALA A 92 -14.15 4.40 -9.04
CA ALA A 92 -13.45 5.14 -7.99
C ALA A 92 -12.22 5.84 -8.58
N ILE A 93 -11.95 7.06 -8.10
CA ILE A 93 -10.76 7.83 -8.47
C ILE A 93 -9.83 7.85 -7.26
N GLU A 94 -8.60 7.48 -7.50
CA GLU A 94 -7.58 7.34 -6.46
C GLU A 94 -6.35 8.17 -6.80
N LEU A 95 -5.64 8.58 -5.78
CA LEU A 95 -4.29 9.11 -5.90
C LEU A 95 -3.32 7.95 -5.70
N VAL A 96 -2.58 7.61 -6.74
CA VAL A 96 -1.66 6.47 -6.76
C VAL A 96 -0.22 6.96 -6.65
N PHE A 97 0.53 6.39 -5.71
CA PHE A 97 1.88 6.82 -5.38
C PHE A 97 2.91 5.81 -5.88
N ASN A 98 3.89 6.28 -6.61
CA ASN A 98 5.10 5.52 -6.92
C ASN A 98 6.34 6.28 -6.43
N LEU A 99 6.78 5.92 -5.23
CA LEU A 99 7.95 6.51 -4.57
C LEU A 99 9.22 5.68 -4.77
N GLY A 100 9.25 4.83 -5.82
CA GLY A 100 10.34 3.88 -6.02
C GLY A 100 10.18 2.64 -5.13
N TRP A 101 8.95 2.17 -4.98
CA TRP A 101 8.64 0.98 -4.19
C TRP A 101 9.43 -0.24 -4.67
N LEU A 102 9.97 -1.00 -3.72
CA LEU A 102 10.56 -2.30 -4.00
C LEU A 102 9.49 -3.37 -3.80
N GLU A 103 9.51 -4.40 -4.63
CA GLU A 103 8.53 -5.49 -4.56
C GLU A 103 8.57 -6.26 -3.23
N TRP A 104 9.65 -6.17 -2.46
CA TRP A 104 9.90 -7.01 -1.30
C TRP A 104 10.78 -6.35 -0.23
N PRO A 105 10.56 -6.68 1.06
CA PRO A 105 9.33 -7.07 1.78
C PRO A 105 8.65 -5.86 2.43
N VAL A 106 7.35 -5.99 2.69
CA VAL A 106 6.60 -4.98 3.47
C VAL A 106 7.22 -4.85 4.86
N GLY A 107 7.36 -3.59 5.33
CA GLY A 107 7.88 -3.27 6.66
C GLY A 107 9.38 -3.10 6.76
N GLY A 108 10.14 -3.43 5.72
CA GLY A 108 11.60 -3.39 5.71
C GLY A 108 12.24 -2.28 4.88
N HIS A 109 11.46 -1.35 4.33
CA HIS A 109 11.97 -0.26 3.49
C HIS A 109 11.05 0.97 3.55
N ILE A 110 11.10 1.85 2.54
CA ILE A 110 10.33 3.10 2.53
C ILE A 110 8.84 2.87 2.77
N GLU A 111 8.27 3.76 3.56
CA GLU A 111 6.85 3.87 3.86
C GLU A 111 6.47 5.35 3.88
N ALA A 112 5.18 5.66 3.83
CA ALA A 112 4.73 7.04 3.97
C ALA A 112 3.38 7.13 4.68
N MET A 113 3.00 8.33 5.08
CA MET A 113 1.68 8.64 5.61
C MET A 113 1.15 9.91 4.96
N ALA A 114 -0.07 9.86 4.46
CA ALA A 114 -0.75 10.98 3.83
C ALA A 114 -1.66 11.70 4.83
N TYR A 115 -1.64 13.04 4.77
CA TYR A 115 -2.37 13.94 5.65
C TYR A 115 -3.13 14.99 4.85
N ARG A 116 -4.25 15.46 5.41
CA ARG A 116 -4.95 16.66 4.96
C ARG A 116 -4.27 17.93 5.49
N ALA A 117 -4.63 19.05 4.93
CA ALA A 117 -4.12 20.37 5.36
C ALA A 117 -4.46 20.73 6.81
N ASP A 118 -5.47 20.14 7.40
CA ASP A 118 -5.83 20.29 8.82
C ASP A 118 -5.00 19.39 9.75
N GLY A 119 -4.07 18.59 9.20
CA GLY A 119 -3.24 17.65 9.95
C GLY A 119 -3.89 16.30 10.21
N THR A 120 -5.13 16.08 9.79
CA THR A 120 -5.79 14.78 9.94
C THR A 120 -5.17 13.74 9.00
N VAL A 121 -4.95 12.53 9.51
CA VAL A 121 -4.44 11.41 8.74
C VAL A 121 -5.48 11.00 7.69
N ILE A 122 -5.02 10.74 6.47
CA ILE A 122 -5.83 10.10 5.44
C ILE A 122 -5.57 8.60 5.50
N LYS A 123 -4.32 8.21 5.29
CA LYS A 123 -3.96 6.80 5.18
C LYS A 123 -2.44 6.62 5.17
N ALA A 124 -1.95 5.49 5.64
CA ALA A 124 -0.57 5.08 5.43
C ALA A 124 -0.37 4.43 4.06
N LEU A 125 0.84 4.57 3.52
CA LEU A 125 1.24 4.12 2.20
C LEU A 125 2.47 3.20 2.33
N HIS A 126 2.43 2.08 1.61
CA HIS A 126 3.53 1.14 1.46
C HIS A 126 3.38 0.35 0.14
N PRO A 127 4.34 -0.47 -0.28
CA PRO A 127 4.32 -1.11 -1.61
C PRO A 127 3.05 -1.86 -2.00
N ARG A 128 2.38 -2.48 -1.01
CA ARG A 128 1.11 -3.20 -1.24
C ARG A 128 -0.14 -2.37 -0.95
N ASN A 129 0.02 -1.09 -0.62
CA ASN A 129 -1.06 -0.19 -0.28
C ASN A 129 -0.63 1.25 -0.58
N HIS A 130 -0.42 1.56 -1.85
CA HIS A 130 0.18 2.80 -2.34
C HIS A 130 -0.80 3.74 -3.03
N TRP A 131 -2.06 3.68 -2.64
CA TRP A 131 -3.12 4.56 -3.15
C TRP A 131 -3.96 5.14 -2.01
N MET A 132 -4.64 6.24 -2.27
CA MET A 132 -5.63 6.83 -1.38
C MET A 132 -6.86 7.29 -2.18
N PRO A 133 -8.07 7.26 -1.57
CA PRO A 133 -9.29 7.67 -2.27
C PRO A 133 -9.33 9.18 -2.51
N LEU A 134 -9.82 9.59 -3.68
CA LEU A 134 -10.19 10.97 -4.01
C LEU A 134 -11.69 11.09 -4.28
N VAL A 135 -12.28 10.16 -5.04
CA VAL A 135 -13.71 10.12 -5.35
C VAL A 135 -14.14 8.65 -5.34
N SER A 136 -15.21 8.33 -4.62
CA SER A 136 -15.79 6.98 -4.62
C SER A 136 -16.51 6.67 -5.93
N ALA A 137 -16.82 5.39 -6.18
CA ALA A 137 -17.49 4.96 -7.41
C ALA A 137 -18.88 5.56 -7.61
N ASP A 138 -19.56 5.95 -6.53
CA ASP A 138 -20.83 6.67 -6.53
C ASP A 138 -20.68 8.20 -6.66
N GLY A 139 -19.46 8.70 -6.88
CA GLY A 139 -19.16 10.10 -7.15
C GLY A 139 -18.96 10.98 -5.91
N VAL A 140 -18.91 10.42 -4.71
CA VAL A 140 -18.68 11.21 -3.48
C VAL A 140 -17.19 11.55 -3.37
N LYS A 141 -16.89 12.85 -3.30
CA LYS A 141 -15.54 13.38 -3.12
C LYS A 141 -15.05 13.21 -1.67
N ASP A 142 -13.81 12.78 -1.47
CA ASP A 142 -13.15 12.89 -0.16
C ASP A 142 -13.02 14.37 0.24
N ARG A 143 -12.95 14.62 1.55
CA ARG A 143 -12.80 15.97 2.13
C ARG A 143 -11.54 16.71 1.65
N VAL A 144 -10.55 16.01 1.14
CA VAL A 144 -9.32 16.61 0.60
C VAL A 144 -9.58 17.34 -0.72
N VAL A 145 -10.63 16.96 -1.46
CA VAL A 145 -10.95 17.51 -2.78
C VAL A 145 -11.88 18.73 -2.61
N ASN A 146 -11.42 19.88 -3.09
CA ASN A 146 -12.19 21.10 -3.11
C ASN A 146 -13.38 21.03 -4.10
N PRO A 147 -14.39 21.91 -3.98
CA PRO A 147 -15.51 21.96 -4.92
C PRO A 147 -15.10 22.08 -6.39
N ASP A 148 -14.03 22.83 -6.67
CA ASP A 148 -13.47 23.04 -8.02
C ASP A 148 -12.63 21.86 -8.52
N GLY A 149 -12.47 20.82 -7.71
CA GLY A 149 -11.68 19.63 -8.06
C GLY A 149 -10.19 19.73 -7.72
N SER A 150 -9.70 20.86 -7.25
CA SER A 150 -8.32 20.99 -6.78
C SER A 150 -8.12 20.29 -5.44
N PHE A 151 -6.91 19.87 -5.13
CA PHE A 151 -6.55 19.33 -3.82
C PHE A 151 -5.08 19.51 -3.48
N VAL A 152 -4.79 19.47 -2.18
CA VAL A 152 -3.43 19.42 -1.64
C VAL A 152 -3.36 18.32 -0.59
N VAL A 153 -2.37 17.45 -0.72
CA VAL A 153 -2.05 16.38 0.24
C VAL A 153 -0.62 16.59 0.74
N TYR A 154 -0.41 16.43 2.04
CA TYR A 154 0.91 16.38 2.64
C TYR A 154 1.29 14.94 2.92
N VAL A 155 2.51 14.55 2.52
CA VAL A 155 2.99 13.17 2.67
C VAL A 155 4.27 13.16 3.47
N GLU A 156 4.24 12.48 4.61
CA GLU A 156 5.42 12.19 5.41
C GLU A 156 6.07 10.90 4.92
N GLY A 157 7.11 11.02 4.11
CA GLY A 157 7.87 9.89 3.60
C GLY A 157 8.99 9.49 4.56
N ALA A 158 9.00 8.22 4.97
CA ALA A 158 10.09 7.62 5.74
C ALA A 158 11.07 6.94 4.77
N TYR A 159 12.27 7.50 4.64
CA TYR A 159 13.29 6.97 3.74
C TYR A 159 14.08 5.84 4.42
N ASN A 160 13.38 4.76 4.73
CA ASN A 160 13.98 3.61 5.39
C ASN A 160 14.77 2.80 4.36
N PRO A 161 16.04 2.43 4.64
CA PRO A 161 16.80 1.57 3.74
C PRO A 161 16.20 0.16 3.69
N ASN A 162 16.51 -0.60 2.64
CA ASN A 162 16.04 -1.97 2.50
C ASN A 162 16.70 -2.90 3.52
N VAL A 163 16.05 -3.04 4.67
CA VAL A 163 16.55 -3.79 5.83
C VAL A 163 16.92 -5.26 5.51
N PRO A 164 16.14 -6.03 4.74
CA PRO A 164 16.46 -7.42 4.43
C PRO A 164 17.72 -7.61 3.58
N SER A 165 18.16 -6.57 2.91
CA SER A 165 19.38 -6.60 2.09
C SER A 165 20.64 -6.22 2.87
N PHE A 166 20.54 -6.05 4.20
CA PHE A 166 21.67 -5.62 5.01
C PHE A 166 22.80 -6.63 5.05
N THR A 167 23.99 -6.11 4.78
CA THR A 167 25.21 -6.67 5.34
C THR A 167 25.29 -6.21 6.78
N VAL A 168 25.53 -7.12 7.72
CA VAL A 168 25.73 -6.80 9.15
C VAL A 168 26.75 -5.68 9.27
N THR A 169 26.35 -4.55 9.84
CA THR A 169 27.24 -3.43 10.14
C THR A 169 27.70 -3.51 11.60
N GLU A 170 28.84 -2.92 11.92
CA GLU A 170 29.28 -2.81 13.30
C GLU A 170 28.27 -2.03 14.13
N LEU A 171 27.76 -2.64 15.19
CA LEU A 171 26.76 -2.04 16.09
C LEU A 171 27.28 -0.68 16.61
N GLY A 172 26.45 0.36 16.44
CA GLY A 172 26.64 1.66 17.09
C GLY A 172 27.57 2.63 16.39
N THR A 173 28.28 2.24 15.32
CA THR A 173 29.30 3.11 14.70
C THR A 173 28.95 3.60 13.30
N LYS A 174 28.02 2.95 12.61
CA LYS A 174 27.61 3.33 11.24
C LYS A 174 26.10 3.27 11.11
N PRO A 175 25.50 4.15 10.28
CA PRO A 175 24.09 4.03 9.95
C PRO A 175 23.86 2.67 9.27
N THR A 176 22.83 1.96 9.73
CA THR A 176 22.37 0.75 9.07
C THR A 176 21.77 1.11 7.72
N GLY A 177 22.17 0.42 6.67
CA GLY A 177 21.79 0.68 5.30
C GLY A 177 22.97 1.05 4.42
N LYS A 178 22.86 0.78 3.13
CA LYS A 178 23.86 1.19 2.16
C LYS A 178 23.74 2.70 1.96
N ALA A 179 24.84 3.43 2.03
CA ALA A 179 24.88 4.87 1.80
C ALA A 179 24.50 5.27 0.37
N ASP A 180 24.60 4.32 -0.55
CA ASP A 180 24.28 4.45 -1.97
C ASP A 180 22.90 3.91 -2.35
N GLU A 181 22.13 3.36 -1.40
CA GLU A 181 20.77 2.91 -1.66
C GLU A 181 19.87 4.12 -1.91
N ARG A 182 19.28 4.17 -3.08
CA ARG A 182 18.47 5.31 -3.53
C ARG A 182 17.09 4.81 -3.96
N TYR A 183 16.06 5.45 -3.39
CA TYR A 183 14.72 5.35 -3.93
C TYR A 183 14.46 6.59 -4.77
N GLU A 184 14.13 6.37 -6.02
CA GLU A 184 13.88 7.43 -6.98
C GLU A 184 12.38 7.69 -7.08
N PHE A 185 12.00 8.96 -7.02
CA PHE A 185 10.62 9.35 -7.24
C PHE A 185 10.20 9.00 -8.68
N SER A 186 9.08 8.33 -8.82
CA SER A 186 8.56 7.93 -10.14
C SER A 186 7.33 8.74 -10.52
N SER A 187 6.25 8.68 -9.73
CA SER A 187 5.04 9.45 -10.01
C SER A 187 4.11 9.54 -8.80
N ILE A 188 3.23 10.54 -8.84
CA ILE A 188 1.97 10.55 -8.07
C ILE A 188 0.88 10.92 -9.05
N ASP A 189 -0.04 9.97 -9.30
CA ASP A 189 -1.00 10.04 -10.38
C ASP A 189 -2.43 10.01 -9.86
N ILE A 190 -3.29 10.82 -10.49
CA ILE A 190 -4.75 10.69 -10.36
C ILE A 190 -5.15 9.57 -11.31
N ALA A 191 -5.77 8.51 -10.82
CA ALA A 191 -6.11 7.35 -11.60
C ALA A 191 -7.51 6.83 -11.31
N ALA A 192 -8.17 6.25 -12.32
CA ALA A 192 -9.41 5.54 -12.16
C ALA A 192 -9.15 4.06 -11.87
N LEU A 193 -9.72 3.56 -10.78
CA LEU A 193 -9.63 2.15 -10.40
C LEU A 193 -10.51 1.29 -11.31
N ASP A 194 -9.97 0.22 -11.83
CA ASP A 194 -10.72 -0.88 -12.40
C ASP A 194 -10.96 -1.97 -11.35
N GLN A 195 -12.13 -1.93 -10.73
CA GLN A 195 -12.46 -2.84 -9.63
C GLN A 195 -12.46 -4.30 -10.07
N ASP A 196 -12.97 -4.62 -11.26
CA ASP A 196 -12.99 -6.01 -11.76
C ASP A 196 -11.58 -6.54 -12.00
N MET A 197 -10.68 -5.69 -12.47
CA MET A 197 -9.28 -6.04 -12.66
C MET A 197 -8.55 -6.23 -11.32
N PHE A 198 -8.82 -5.35 -10.35
CA PHE A 198 -8.29 -5.48 -8.99
C PHE A 198 -8.76 -6.78 -8.33
N ASP A 199 -10.05 -7.07 -8.42
CA ASP A 199 -10.62 -8.32 -7.89
C ASP A 199 -10.00 -9.56 -8.57
N TYR A 200 -9.78 -9.50 -9.87
CA TYR A 200 -9.10 -10.60 -10.57
C TYR A 200 -7.66 -10.79 -10.09
N TRP A 201 -6.95 -9.70 -9.88
CA TRP A 201 -5.61 -9.74 -9.28
C TRP A 201 -5.65 -10.38 -7.88
N ALA A 202 -6.60 -9.98 -7.03
CA ALA A 202 -6.78 -10.51 -5.68
C ALA A 202 -7.13 -12.02 -5.71
N ASP A 203 -8.02 -12.46 -6.60
CA ASP A 203 -8.36 -13.87 -6.80
C ASP A 203 -7.09 -14.69 -7.16
N LEU A 204 -6.26 -14.18 -8.05
CA LEU A 204 -5.01 -14.84 -8.45
C LEU A 204 -3.97 -14.87 -7.32
N ASP A 205 -3.87 -13.81 -6.50
CA ASP A 205 -2.96 -13.76 -5.35
C ASP A 205 -3.35 -14.82 -4.31
N VAL A 206 -4.64 -14.92 -3.98
CA VAL A 206 -5.16 -15.97 -3.07
C VAL A 206 -4.89 -17.37 -3.62
N VAL A 207 -5.12 -17.58 -4.90
CA VAL A 207 -4.90 -18.90 -5.53
C VAL A 207 -3.42 -19.29 -5.56
N THR A 208 -2.53 -18.38 -5.92
CA THR A 208 -1.09 -18.63 -5.94
C THR A 208 -0.53 -18.88 -4.55
N GLY A 209 -0.90 -18.02 -3.58
CA GLY A 209 -0.52 -18.18 -2.17
C GLY A 209 -1.05 -19.50 -1.57
N SER A 210 -2.26 -19.91 -1.93
CA SER A 210 -2.80 -21.21 -1.52
C SER A 210 -1.98 -22.37 -2.08
N LEU A 211 -1.64 -22.36 -3.38
CA LEU A 211 -0.84 -23.40 -4.01
C LEU A 211 0.58 -23.51 -3.45
N GLU A 212 1.16 -22.43 -3.00
CA GLU A 212 2.49 -22.41 -2.37
C GLU A 212 2.49 -23.03 -0.97
N ASN A 213 1.35 -23.03 -0.28
CA ASN A 213 1.23 -23.47 1.09
C ASN A 213 0.43 -24.78 1.27
N MET A 214 -0.24 -25.27 0.22
CA MET A 214 -0.99 -26.52 0.26
C MET A 214 -0.10 -27.74 0.00
N ASN A 215 -0.48 -28.87 0.60
CA ASN A 215 0.13 -30.16 0.28
C ASN A 215 -0.42 -30.67 -1.07
N ASP A 216 0.48 -31.09 -1.97
CA ASP A 216 0.14 -31.64 -3.28
C ASP A 216 -0.58 -33.01 -3.23
N ALA A 217 -0.58 -33.68 -2.07
CA ALA A 217 -1.41 -34.85 -1.81
C ALA A 217 -2.91 -34.51 -1.64
N ASP A 218 -3.24 -33.23 -1.38
CA ASP A 218 -4.63 -32.79 -1.30
C ASP A 218 -5.25 -32.70 -2.71
N PRO A 219 -6.37 -33.39 -2.96
CA PRO A 219 -7.07 -33.28 -4.25
C PRO A 219 -7.49 -31.87 -4.64
N ARG A 220 -7.65 -30.94 -3.67
CA ARG A 220 -7.96 -29.52 -3.93
C ARG A 220 -6.81 -28.79 -4.60
N TYR A 221 -5.57 -29.14 -4.24
CA TYR A 221 -4.38 -28.57 -4.86
C TYR A 221 -4.42 -28.64 -6.39
N TRP A 222 -4.73 -29.83 -6.94
CA TRP A 222 -4.78 -30.06 -8.39
C TRP A 222 -5.97 -29.37 -9.06
N LYS A 223 -7.11 -29.25 -8.35
CA LYS A 223 -8.26 -28.51 -8.86
C LYS A 223 -7.93 -27.03 -8.95
N LEU A 224 -7.28 -26.48 -7.92
CA LEU A 224 -6.87 -25.09 -7.85
C LEU A 224 -5.83 -24.77 -8.94
N ALA A 225 -4.79 -25.60 -9.10
CA ALA A 225 -3.77 -25.43 -10.11
C ALA A 225 -4.35 -25.44 -11.54
N LYS A 226 -5.32 -26.33 -11.83
CA LYS A 226 -5.99 -26.37 -13.14
C LYS A 226 -6.88 -25.15 -13.37
N ALA A 227 -7.59 -24.70 -12.35
CA ALA A 227 -8.44 -23.50 -12.45
C ALA A 227 -7.58 -22.26 -12.71
N MET A 228 -6.49 -22.09 -11.97
CA MET A 228 -5.52 -21.00 -12.18
C MET A 228 -4.98 -21.00 -13.62
N GLN A 229 -4.47 -22.18 -14.09
CA GLN A 229 -3.93 -22.30 -15.45
C GLN A 229 -4.97 -21.96 -16.51
N ARG A 230 -6.22 -22.41 -16.32
CA ARG A 230 -7.33 -22.08 -17.22
C ARG A 230 -7.64 -20.59 -17.20
N SER A 231 -7.69 -19.98 -16.03
CA SER A 231 -7.98 -18.56 -15.85
C SER A 231 -6.98 -17.69 -16.59
N ILE A 232 -5.67 -17.86 -16.32
CA ILE A 232 -4.62 -17.05 -16.97
C ILE A 232 -4.48 -17.32 -18.47
N ASN A 233 -4.98 -18.45 -18.98
CA ASN A 233 -5.02 -18.74 -20.41
C ASN A 233 -6.23 -18.12 -21.12
N LEU A 234 -7.31 -17.82 -20.38
CA LEU A 234 -8.50 -17.15 -20.90
C LEU A 234 -8.33 -15.63 -20.94
N TRP A 235 -7.54 -15.07 -20.05
CA TRP A 235 -7.30 -13.63 -20.01
C TRP A 235 -6.47 -13.15 -21.22
N ASP A 236 -7.07 -12.25 -22.01
CA ASP A 236 -6.40 -11.54 -23.10
C ASP A 236 -6.48 -10.03 -22.85
N GLU A 237 -5.34 -9.39 -22.58
CA GLU A 237 -5.24 -7.95 -22.34
C GLU A 237 -5.75 -7.06 -23.49
N LYS A 238 -5.87 -7.64 -24.70
CA LYS A 238 -6.42 -6.94 -25.88
C LYS A 238 -7.94 -7.05 -26.01
N ASP A 239 -8.55 -7.96 -25.24
CA ASP A 239 -10.00 -8.15 -25.21
C ASP A 239 -10.50 -8.21 -23.77
N TYR A 240 -10.92 -7.06 -23.24
CA TYR A 240 -11.40 -6.92 -21.87
C TYR A 240 -12.57 -7.86 -21.53
N ASN A 241 -13.40 -8.25 -22.52
CA ASN A 241 -14.52 -9.17 -22.28
C ASN A 241 -14.05 -10.55 -21.78
N THR A 242 -12.79 -10.90 -22.01
CA THR A 242 -12.21 -12.15 -21.51
C THR A 242 -11.98 -12.16 -20.01
N LEU A 243 -11.96 -10.99 -19.33
CA LEU A 243 -11.79 -10.88 -17.88
C LEU A 243 -12.87 -11.66 -17.11
N ALA A 244 -14.13 -11.47 -17.49
CA ALA A 244 -15.25 -12.17 -16.87
C ALA A 244 -15.12 -13.71 -17.01
N LEU A 245 -14.63 -14.18 -18.16
CA LEU A 245 -14.39 -15.62 -18.40
C LEU A 245 -13.22 -16.13 -17.56
N ALA A 246 -12.16 -15.35 -17.41
CA ALA A 246 -11.00 -15.67 -16.60
C ALA A 246 -11.37 -15.78 -15.11
N ARG A 247 -12.10 -14.81 -14.56
CA ARG A 247 -12.62 -14.84 -13.18
C ARG A 247 -13.56 -16.02 -12.96
N LYS A 248 -14.50 -16.27 -13.86
CA LYS A 248 -15.42 -17.42 -13.80
C LYS A 248 -14.70 -18.76 -13.74
N ALA A 249 -13.51 -18.88 -14.34
CA ALA A 249 -12.73 -20.12 -14.26
C ALA A 249 -12.23 -20.42 -12.85
N LEU A 250 -12.11 -19.42 -11.97
CA LEU A 250 -11.71 -19.53 -10.55
C LEU A 250 -12.91 -19.72 -9.62
N ASP A 251 -14.08 -19.25 -9.99
CA ASP A 251 -15.27 -19.17 -9.15
C ASP A 251 -15.57 -20.48 -8.37
N LYS A 252 -15.61 -21.61 -9.06
CA LYS A 252 -15.90 -22.90 -8.45
C LYS A 252 -14.88 -23.33 -7.37
N VAL A 253 -13.62 -22.97 -7.52
CA VAL A 253 -12.57 -23.37 -6.56
C VAL A 253 -12.45 -22.38 -5.42
N MET A 254 -12.76 -21.10 -5.67
CA MET A 254 -12.79 -20.03 -4.65
C MET A 254 -13.96 -20.21 -3.69
N HIS A 255 -15.14 -20.59 -4.19
CA HIS A 255 -16.36 -20.79 -3.39
C HIS A 255 -16.61 -22.25 -2.97
N ASN A 256 -15.58 -23.10 -3.02
CA ASN A 256 -15.74 -24.48 -2.62
C ASN A 256 -15.92 -24.60 -1.09
N PRO A 257 -17.04 -25.15 -0.60
CA PRO A 257 -17.30 -25.20 0.84
C PRO A 257 -16.28 -26.05 1.58
N ALA A 258 -16.07 -25.70 2.85
CA ALA A 258 -15.26 -26.50 3.76
C ALA A 258 -15.86 -27.91 3.93
N ASN A 259 -15.01 -28.88 4.26
CA ASN A 259 -15.49 -30.22 4.62
C ASN A 259 -16.26 -30.16 5.95
N ALA A 260 -17.21 -31.08 6.17
CA ALA A 260 -17.97 -31.14 7.41
C ALA A 260 -17.12 -31.35 8.68
N SER A 261 -15.91 -31.87 8.51
CA SER A 261 -14.91 -32.07 9.59
C SER A 261 -13.90 -30.92 9.70
N ALA A 262 -14.05 -29.83 8.92
CA ALA A 262 -13.15 -28.70 9.02
C ALA A 262 -13.29 -27.98 10.36
N MET A 263 -12.17 -27.53 10.90
CA MET A 263 -12.17 -26.68 12.11
C MET A 263 -12.74 -25.30 11.80
N THR A 264 -13.39 -24.72 12.79
CA THR A 264 -13.75 -23.30 12.77
C THR A 264 -12.52 -22.49 13.20
N LEU A 265 -12.13 -21.50 12.38
CA LEU A 265 -11.06 -20.56 12.69
C LEU A 265 -11.65 -19.19 12.93
N THR A 266 -11.20 -18.55 14.00
CA THR A 266 -11.43 -17.12 14.23
C THR A 266 -10.16 -16.37 13.88
N ALA A 267 -10.22 -15.47 12.90
CA ALA A 267 -9.10 -14.64 12.50
C ALA A 267 -9.26 -13.24 13.08
N MET A 268 -8.17 -12.70 13.64
CA MET A 268 -8.10 -11.31 14.11
C MET A 268 -6.89 -10.66 13.49
N GLY A 269 -7.04 -9.41 13.04
CA GLY A 269 -5.93 -8.63 12.53
C GLY A 269 -4.91 -8.36 13.65
N HIS A 270 -3.64 -8.51 13.35
CA HIS A 270 -2.53 -8.14 14.23
C HIS A 270 -1.34 -7.72 13.40
N SER A 271 -0.61 -6.71 13.86
CA SER A 271 0.66 -6.30 13.24
C SER A 271 1.79 -6.46 14.25
N HIS A 272 2.72 -7.35 13.95
CA HIS A 272 3.94 -7.44 14.71
C HIS A 272 4.85 -6.24 14.38
N ILE A 273 5.15 -5.43 15.38
CA ILE A 273 6.05 -4.29 15.24
C ILE A 273 7.13 -4.42 16.31
N ASP A 274 8.37 -4.65 15.86
CA ASP A 274 9.52 -4.60 16.77
C ASP A 274 9.68 -3.18 17.30
N SER A 275 9.69 -3.03 18.63
CA SER A 275 9.81 -1.72 19.31
C SER A 275 11.20 -1.10 19.19
N ALA A 276 12.13 -1.78 18.62
CA ALA A 276 13.30 -1.43 17.85
C ALA A 276 13.85 -2.72 17.23
N TRP A 277 14.37 -2.66 16.03
CA TRP A 277 15.04 -3.78 15.36
C TRP A 277 16.27 -3.26 14.63
N LEU A 278 16.33 -3.42 13.31
CA LEU A 278 17.37 -2.79 12.47
C LEU A 278 17.04 -1.32 12.15
N TRP A 279 16.01 -0.76 12.78
CA TRP A 279 15.61 0.64 12.69
C TRP A 279 15.64 1.33 14.06
N PRO A 280 15.78 2.66 14.10
CA PRO A 280 15.77 3.42 15.33
C PRO A 280 14.37 3.49 15.97
N VAL A 281 14.28 3.73 17.29
CA VAL A 281 13.01 3.84 18.04
C VAL A 281 12.06 4.87 17.42
N ARG A 282 12.59 6.04 17.00
CA ARG A 282 11.78 7.09 16.33
C ARG A 282 11.03 6.57 15.08
N GLU A 283 11.60 5.57 14.38
CA GLU A 283 10.93 4.94 13.26
C GLU A 283 9.85 3.95 13.72
N THR A 284 10.06 3.26 14.84
CA THR A 284 9.02 2.42 15.44
C THR A 284 7.77 3.24 15.76
N GLU A 285 7.92 4.40 16.40
CA GLU A 285 6.82 5.31 16.72
C GLU A 285 5.99 5.68 15.47
N ARG A 286 6.67 5.97 14.37
CA ARG A 286 6.04 6.29 13.09
C ARG A 286 5.38 5.08 12.43
N LYS A 287 6.02 3.90 12.50
CA LYS A 287 5.44 2.63 12.01
C LYS A 287 4.14 2.29 12.74
N VAL A 288 4.10 2.50 14.05
CA VAL A 288 2.88 2.31 14.85
C VAL A 288 1.76 3.21 14.32
N GLY A 289 2.02 4.49 14.11
CA GLY A 289 1.05 5.44 13.54
C GLY A 289 0.53 4.99 12.17
N ARG A 290 1.44 4.60 11.26
CA ARG A 290 1.07 4.11 9.92
C ARG A 290 0.23 2.83 9.99
N THR A 291 0.62 1.88 10.82
CA THR A 291 -0.07 0.60 10.98
C THR A 291 -1.49 0.81 11.51
N VAL A 292 -1.64 1.59 12.58
CA VAL A 292 -2.94 1.81 13.22
C VAL A 292 -3.87 2.63 12.34
N SER A 293 -3.35 3.61 11.58
CA SER A 293 -4.19 4.38 10.64
C SER A 293 -4.84 3.47 9.58
N ASN A 294 -4.12 2.48 9.07
CA ASN A 294 -4.67 1.51 8.13
C ASN A 294 -5.66 0.54 8.81
N ALA A 295 -5.37 0.10 10.04
CA ALA A 295 -6.31 -0.76 10.78
C ALA A 295 -7.64 -0.04 11.05
N LEU A 296 -7.59 1.25 11.43
CA LEU A 296 -8.79 2.07 11.63
C LEU A 296 -9.55 2.27 10.31
N ALA A 297 -8.86 2.53 9.21
CA ALA A 297 -9.50 2.65 7.89
C ALA A 297 -10.20 1.35 7.46
N LEU A 298 -9.63 0.19 7.77
CA LEU A 298 -10.26 -1.11 7.52
C LEU A 298 -11.51 -1.32 8.39
N MET A 299 -11.48 -0.93 9.67
CA MET A 299 -12.64 -1.00 10.56
C MET A 299 -13.80 -0.10 10.09
N ASP A 300 -13.51 1.00 9.39
CA ASP A 300 -14.54 1.87 8.81
C ASP A 300 -15.24 1.24 7.61
N ILE A 301 -14.55 0.37 6.88
CA ILE A 301 -15.06 -0.31 5.67
C ILE A 301 -15.73 -1.63 6.01
N ASP A 302 -15.13 -2.40 6.94
CA ASP A 302 -15.57 -3.73 7.33
C ASP A 302 -15.88 -3.77 8.83
N PRO A 303 -17.17 -3.78 9.23
CA PRO A 303 -17.59 -3.79 10.64
C PRO A 303 -17.20 -5.10 11.36
N ASP A 304 -16.92 -6.17 10.64
CA ASP A 304 -16.48 -7.45 11.20
C ASP A 304 -14.96 -7.52 11.40
N PHE A 305 -14.23 -6.54 10.85
CA PHE A 305 -12.76 -6.48 11.01
C PHE A 305 -12.38 -6.17 12.45
N THR A 306 -11.63 -7.08 13.05
CA THR A 306 -11.10 -6.94 14.42
C THR A 306 -9.58 -6.84 14.39
N TYR A 307 -9.01 -5.89 15.12
CA TYR A 307 -7.57 -5.69 15.22
C TYR A 307 -7.09 -5.73 16.67
N VAL A 308 -6.00 -6.42 16.92
CA VAL A 308 -5.38 -6.56 18.25
C VAL A 308 -3.99 -5.96 18.24
N MET A 309 -3.68 -5.17 19.25
CA MET A 309 -2.37 -4.59 19.51
C MET A 309 -1.83 -5.05 20.86
N SER A 310 -0.64 -5.67 20.87
CA SER A 310 -0.12 -6.37 22.05
C SER A 310 0.75 -5.53 22.99
N ALA A 311 1.25 -4.37 22.52
CA ALA A 311 2.21 -3.57 23.28
C ALA A 311 1.60 -2.25 23.77
N ALA A 312 1.51 -2.08 25.10
CA ALA A 312 1.00 -0.85 25.71
C ALA A 312 1.81 0.40 25.31
N GLN A 313 3.11 0.26 25.09
CA GLN A 313 3.98 1.36 24.63
C GLN A 313 3.56 1.91 23.28
N HIS A 314 3.01 1.08 22.39
CA HIS A 314 2.51 1.52 21.10
C HIS A 314 1.31 2.49 21.26
N PHE A 315 0.42 2.24 22.23
CA PHE A 315 -0.68 3.16 22.52
C PHE A 315 -0.18 4.50 23.09
N ALA A 316 0.86 4.49 23.93
CA ALA A 316 1.45 5.73 24.45
C ALA A 316 2.05 6.58 23.32
N TRP A 317 2.77 5.98 22.38
CA TRP A 317 3.30 6.69 21.21
C TRP A 317 2.20 7.21 20.29
N LEU A 318 1.09 6.46 20.13
CA LEU A 318 -0.06 6.95 19.37
C LEU A 318 -0.72 8.15 20.02
N GLU A 319 -0.93 8.11 21.35
CA GLU A 319 -1.53 9.23 22.09
C GLU A 319 -0.66 10.50 21.99
N GLU A 320 0.66 10.34 21.99
CA GLU A 320 1.59 11.47 21.87
C GLU A 320 1.62 12.05 20.47
N ARG A 321 1.69 11.21 19.43
CA ARG A 321 1.90 11.66 18.04
C ARG A 321 0.61 11.89 17.26
N HIS A 322 -0.46 11.19 17.62
CA HIS A 322 -1.76 11.20 16.95
C HIS A 322 -2.90 11.17 17.97
N PRO A 323 -3.08 12.23 18.78
CA PRO A 323 -4.03 12.21 19.91
C PRO A 323 -5.49 12.04 19.51
N GLU A 324 -5.88 12.50 18.31
CA GLU A 324 -7.28 12.46 17.86
C GLU A 324 -7.83 11.05 17.63
N PRO A 325 -7.12 10.13 16.93
CA PRO A 325 -7.63 8.78 16.69
C PRO A 325 -7.80 7.93 17.96
N VAL A 326 -7.00 8.21 19.00
CA VAL A 326 -7.02 7.42 20.24
C VAL A 326 -8.20 7.80 21.16
N ARG A 327 -8.73 9.02 21.00
CA ARG A 327 -9.81 9.55 21.87
C ARG A 327 -11.23 9.29 21.35
N THR A 328 -11.38 8.95 20.09
CA THR A 328 -12.70 8.86 19.44
C THR A 328 -13.21 7.44 19.23
N ARG A 329 -12.49 6.40 19.72
CA ARG A 329 -12.92 5.00 19.58
C ARG A 329 -12.64 4.13 20.79
#